data_583521f3c8d1ae077d325819a7b51294
#
_entry.id   583521f3c8d1ae077d325819a7b51294
#
_cell.length_a   1.000
_cell.length_b   1.000
_cell.length_c   1.000
_cell.angle_alpha   90.00
_cell.angle_beta   90.00
_cell.angle_gamma   90.00
#
_symmetry.space_group_name_H-M   'P 1'
#
loop_
_entity.id
_entity.type
_entity.pdbx_description
1 polymer ?
#
loop_
_entity_poly.entity_id
_entity_poly.type
_entity_poly.pdbx_seq_one_letter_code
_entity_poly.pdbx_strand_id
1 'polypeptide(L)'
;MGDITVKNLSFSYGGDERLILKDINMEIEAGEFVCILGQSGCGKSTLLRLLAGLEQPTTGEILMQGVSAEGASLDKGVVFQDYGLFPWMKAGENILLALRQRFPKKDKKELKQTAVEMLEAVGLSASVYNKFPKELSGGMKQRCAIAPALSVDPPILLMDEPFGALDAVTRARLQDMLFDLWSGQASQKTVFFVTHDVDEALLLANRIVVLGQSPSNIIYECKLSDEQRPTRETRFDNLETMKLRNELIRQINKDVVTHIS
;
A
#
# COMPACT_ATOMS: atom_id res chain seq x y z
N MET A 1 6.47 18.07 4.09
CA MET A 1 6.02 17.05 3.17
C MET A 1 4.89 17.64 2.37
N GLY A 2 4.74 17.30 1.09
CA GLY A 2 3.75 17.93 0.24
C GLY A 2 2.69 16.97 -0.22
N ASP A 3 1.67 17.57 -0.79
CA ASP A 3 0.50 16.88 -1.29
C ASP A 3 0.83 16.08 -2.55
N ILE A 4 0.08 15.03 -2.80
CA ILE A 4 0.14 14.24 -4.03
C ILE A 4 -1.10 14.56 -4.84
N THR A 5 -0.90 15.03 -6.08
CA THR A 5 -1.98 15.38 -6.98
C THR A 5 -1.92 14.46 -8.21
N VAL A 6 -3.03 13.82 -8.53
CA VAL A 6 -3.24 13.05 -9.75
C VAL A 6 -4.26 13.79 -10.59
N LYS A 7 -3.90 14.15 -11.84
CA LYS A 7 -4.73 14.94 -12.73
C LYS A 7 -4.99 14.23 -14.05
N ASN A 8 -6.27 14.00 -14.35
CA ASN A 8 -6.76 13.44 -15.63
C ASN A 8 -5.97 12.22 -16.09
N LEU A 9 -5.55 11.39 -15.12
CA LEU A 9 -4.67 10.27 -15.37
C LEU A 9 -5.43 9.14 -16.06
N SER A 10 -4.95 8.75 -17.24
CA SER A 10 -5.40 7.55 -17.92
C SER A 10 -4.21 6.68 -18.30
N PHE A 11 -4.43 5.36 -18.35
CA PHE A 11 -3.36 4.41 -18.59
C PHE A 11 -3.81 3.17 -19.36
N SER A 12 -2.97 2.74 -20.32
CA SER A 12 -3.05 1.45 -21.02
C SER A 12 -1.66 0.81 -21.11
N TYR A 13 -1.60 -0.51 -21.07
CA TYR A 13 -0.33 -1.24 -21.28
C TYR A 13 -0.01 -1.36 -22.79
N GLY A 14 1.27 -1.21 -23.14
CA GLY A 14 1.78 -1.54 -24.48
C GLY A 14 1.27 -0.69 -25.63
N GLY A 15 0.66 0.48 -25.37
CA GLY A 15 0.07 1.31 -26.42
C GLY A 15 -1.25 0.77 -26.97
N ASP A 16 -1.87 -0.19 -26.28
CA ASP A 16 -3.18 -0.72 -26.61
C ASP A 16 -4.26 0.38 -26.50
N GLU A 17 -5.28 0.33 -27.36
CA GLU A 17 -6.45 1.22 -27.28
C GLU A 17 -7.28 0.96 -26.01
N ARG A 18 -7.09 -0.19 -25.36
CA ARG A 18 -7.82 -0.58 -24.16
C ARG A 18 -7.26 0.06 -22.90
N LEU A 19 -7.91 1.10 -22.44
CA LEU A 19 -7.57 1.73 -21.15
C LEU A 19 -7.83 0.77 -19.98
N ILE A 20 -6.93 0.77 -19.01
CA ILE A 20 -7.09 0.13 -17.69
C ILE A 20 -7.65 1.14 -16.70
N LEU A 21 -7.07 2.35 -16.69
CA LEU A 21 -7.52 3.48 -15.88
C LEU A 21 -7.94 4.61 -16.79
N LYS A 22 -9.02 5.31 -16.42
CA LYS A 22 -9.58 6.40 -17.20
C LYS A 22 -9.94 7.59 -16.30
N ASP A 23 -9.34 8.73 -16.59
CA ASP A 23 -9.66 10.02 -15.96
C ASP A 23 -9.65 9.97 -14.42
N ILE A 24 -8.59 9.41 -13.85
CA ILE A 24 -8.36 9.40 -12.41
C ILE A 24 -7.92 10.78 -11.96
N ASN A 25 -8.65 11.34 -11.00
CA ASN A 25 -8.35 12.62 -10.37
C ASN A 25 -8.35 12.46 -8.85
N MET A 26 -7.26 12.83 -8.16
CA MET A 26 -7.13 12.76 -6.71
C MET A 26 -6.22 13.88 -6.21
N GLU A 27 -6.58 14.46 -5.07
CA GLU A 27 -5.73 15.37 -4.30
C GLU A 27 -5.54 14.78 -2.90
N ILE A 28 -4.34 14.31 -2.59
CA ILE A 28 -4.00 13.62 -1.34
C ILE A 28 -3.12 14.53 -0.50
N GLU A 29 -3.57 14.82 0.70
CA GLU A 29 -2.81 15.60 1.66
C GLU A 29 -1.66 14.79 2.27
N ALA A 30 -0.57 15.46 2.63
CA ALA A 30 0.54 14.80 3.32
C ALA A 30 0.06 14.16 4.63
N GLY A 31 0.44 12.91 4.84
CA GLY A 31 0.05 12.18 6.06
C GLY A 31 -1.29 11.46 5.96
N GLU A 32 -2.01 11.51 4.84
CA GLU A 32 -3.21 10.69 4.68
C GLU A 32 -2.88 9.20 4.56
N PHE A 33 -3.73 8.36 5.15
CA PHE A 33 -3.76 6.92 4.92
C PHE A 33 -4.90 6.62 3.94
N VAL A 34 -4.56 6.43 2.68
CA VAL A 34 -5.50 6.23 1.59
C VAL A 34 -5.67 4.74 1.31
N CYS A 35 -6.84 4.17 1.53
CA CYS A 35 -7.18 2.84 1.05
C CYS A 35 -7.81 2.91 -0.34
N ILE A 36 -7.29 2.09 -1.26
CA ILE A 36 -7.83 1.91 -2.61
C ILE A 36 -8.56 0.57 -2.63
N LEU A 37 -9.88 0.63 -2.70
CA LEU A 37 -10.78 -0.52 -2.82
C LEU A 37 -11.20 -0.73 -4.27
N GLY A 38 -11.64 -1.92 -4.59
CA GLY A 38 -12.19 -2.28 -5.89
C GLY A 38 -12.05 -3.77 -6.16
N GLN A 39 -12.71 -4.26 -7.20
CA GLN A 39 -12.65 -5.67 -7.58
C GLN A 39 -11.29 -6.10 -8.12
N SER A 40 -11.04 -7.40 -8.14
CA SER A 40 -9.85 -7.96 -8.79
C SER A 40 -9.82 -7.59 -10.27
N GLY A 41 -8.66 -7.13 -10.75
CA GLY A 41 -8.48 -6.73 -12.15
C GLY A 41 -8.96 -5.32 -12.51
N CYS A 42 -9.50 -4.54 -11.56
CA CYS A 42 -9.96 -3.17 -11.85
C CYS A 42 -8.84 -2.12 -11.98
N GLY A 43 -7.56 -2.48 -11.81
CA GLY A 43 -6.45 -1.54 -12.01
C GLY A 43 -5.84 -0.95 -10.74
N LYS A 44 -6.17 -1.43 -9.53
CA LYS A 44 -5.59 -0.95 -8.25
C LYS A 44 -4.07 -1.03 -8.24
N SER A 45 -3.52 -2.18 -8.56
CA SER A 45 -2.07 -2.40 -8.65
C SER A 45 -1.42 -1.54 -9.75
N THR A 46 -2.15 -1.29 -10.83
CA THR A 46 -1.69 -0.40 -11.91
C THR A 46 -1.60 1.03 -11.42
N LEU A 47 -2.62 1.53 -10.71
CA LEU A 47 -2.59 2.86 -10.11
C LEU A 47 -1.43 3.00 -9.12
N LEU A 48 -1.23 1.98 -8.30
CA LEU A 48 -0.12 1.96 -7.33
C LEU A 48 1.26 1.97 -8.02
N ARG A 49 1.44 1.26 -9.16
CA ARG A 49 2.66 1.29 -9.96
C ARG A 49 2.92 2.66 -10.58
N LEU A 50 1.87 3.33 -11.03
CA LEU A 50 1.95 4.71 -11.55
C LEU A 50 2.38 5.69 -10.44
N LEU A 51 1.78 5.60 -9.25
CA LEU A 51 2.18 6.37 -8.07
C LEU A 51 3.63 6.10 -7.66
N ALA A 52 4.09 4.85 -7.80
CA ALA A 52 5.48 4.47 -7.54
C ALA A 52 6.46 5.05 -8.58
N GLY A 53 5.97 5.48 -9.74
CA GLY A 53 6.80 5.91 -10.88
C GLY A 53 7.45 4.73 -11.62
N LEU A 54 6.87 3.53 -11.51
CA LEU A 54 7.30 2.32 -12.22
C LEU A 54 6.67 2.20 -13.60
N GLU A 55 5.57 2.90 -13.80
CA GLU A 55 4.88 3.07 -15.08
C GLU A 55 4.66 4.56 -15.33
N GLN A 56 4.50 4.95 -16.59
CA GLN A 56 4.17 6.31 -16.97
C GLN A 56 2.72 6.39 -17.45
N PRO A 57 1.93 7.41 -17.04
CA PRO A 57 0.57 7.55 -17.51
C PRO A 57 0.53 7.75 -19.04
N THR A 58 -0.49 7.21 -19.70
CA THR A 58 -0.73 7.46 -21.13
C THR A 58 -1.17 8.91 -21.36
N THR A 59 -2.00 9.45 -20.45
CA THR A 59 -2.38 10.87 -20.39
C THR A 59 -2.50 11.31 -18.93
N GLY A 60 -2.44 12.63 -18.72
CA GLY A 60 -2.48 13.21 -17.37
C GLY A 60 -1.12 13.19 -16.69
N GLU A 61 -1.12 13.51 -15.41
CA GLU A 61 0.11 13.65 -14.64
C GLU A 61 -0.07 13.26 -13.17
N ILE A 62 1.03 12.88 -12.52
CA ILE A 62 1.13 12.72 -11.06
C ILE A 62 2.15 13.74 -10.57
N LEU A 63 1.73 14.59 -9.65
CA LEU A 63 2.59 15.59 -9.03
C LEU A 63 2.79 15.24 -7.56
N MET A 64 4.01 15.30 -7.07
CA MET A 64 4.37 15.25 -5.65
C MET A 64 5.01 16.58 -5.29
N GLN A 65 4.39 17.31 -4.37
CA GLN A 65 4.82 18.68 -4.01
C GLN A 65 4.86 19.63 -5.23
N GLY A 66 3.94 19.46 -6.18
CA GLY A 66 3.90 20.24 -7.40
C GLY A 66 4.96 19.90 -8.45
N VAL A 67 5.80 18.89 -8.21
CA VAL A 67 6.83 18.40 -9.15
C VAL A 67 6.38 17.05 -9.72
N SER A 68 6.64 16.81 -11.02
CA SER A 68 6.34 15.52 -11.67
C SER A 68 6.98 14.36 -10.89
N ALA A 69 6.15 13.36 -10.58
CA ALA A 69 6.54 12.19 -9.77
C ALA A 69 7.12 11.04 -10.62
N GLU A 70 7.73 11.39 -11.76
CA GLU A 70 8.32 10.40 -12.67
C GLU A 70 9.49 9.62 -12.04
N GLY A 71 9.53 8.32 -12.33
CA GLY A 71 10.60 7.43 -11.91
C GLY A 71 10.52 6.95 -10.47
N ALA A 72 11.24 5.84 -10.23
CA ALA A 72 11.39 5.28 -8.89
C ALA A 72 12.29 6.17 -8.02
N SER A 73 11.97 6.28 -6.75
CA SER A 73 12.70 7.09 -5.77
C SER A 73 12.78 6.36 -4.43
N LEU A 74 13.84 6.62 -3.65
CA LEU A 74 13.97 6.11 -2.28
C LEU A 74 12.98 6.76 -1.29
N ASP A 75 12.25 7.78 -1.72
CA ASP A 75 11.18 8.39 -0.92
C ASP A 75 9.85 7.65 -1.06
N LYS A 76 9.82 6.60 -1.88
CA LYS A 76 8.68 5.71 -2.09
C LYS A 76 9.05 4.29 -1.68
N GLY A 77 8.50 3.80 -0.57
CA GLY A 77 8.60 2.39 -0.18
C GLY A 77 7.47 1.60 -0.84
N VAL A 78 7.79 0.56 -1.59
CA VAL A 78 6.79 -0.24 -2.31
C VAL A 78 6.78 -1.66 -1.79
N VAL A 79 5.58 -2.17 -1.48
CA VAL A 79 5.32 -3.58 -1.15
C VAL A 79 4.46 -4.16 -2.26
N PHE A 80 4.98 -5.14 -2.98
CA PHE A 80 4.30 -5.81 -4.09
C PHE A 80 3.49 -7.02 -3.64
N GLN A 81 2.43 -7.33 -4.35
CA GLN A 81 1.57 -8.48 -4.11
C GLN A 81 2.30 -9.81 -4.25
N ASP A 82 3.27 -9.92 -5.17
CA ASP A 82 4.10 -11.09 -5.45
C ASP A 82 5.36 -11.17 -4.57
N TYR A 83 5.33 -10.49 -3.43
CA TYR A 83 6.42 -10.35 -2.45
C TYR A 83 7.61 -9.50 -2.91
N GLY A 84 7.98 -9.44 -4.19
CA GLY A 84 9.13 -8.67 -4.68
C GLY A 84 10.48 -9.05 -4.08
N LEU A 85 10.61 -10.24 -3.47
CA LEU A 85 11.86 -10.73 -2.89
C LEU A 85 12.76 -11.30 -3.97
N PHE A 86 14.04 -10.95 -3.94
CA PHE A 86 15.07 -11.58 -4.78
C PHE A 86 15.33 -13.01 -4.32
N PRO A 87 14.95 -14.05 -5.10
CA PRO A 87 14.97 -15.43 -4.63
C PRO A 87 16.37 -16.01 -4.43
N TRP A 88 17.40 -15.40 -5.02
CA TRP A 88 18.82 -15.75 -4.88
C TRP A 88 19.51 -15.06 -3.71
N MET A 89 18.82 -14.14 -3.02
CA MET A 89 19.31 -13.43 -1.85
C MET A 89 18.61 -13.96 -0.58
N LYS A 90 19.34 -13.99 0.55
CA LYS A 90 18.75 -14.28 1.84
C LYS A 90 17.77 -13.19 2.27
N ALA A 91 16.85 -13.49 3.19
CA ALA A 91 15.88 -12.56 3.72
C ALA A 91 16.54 -11.27 4.26
N GLY A 92 17.57 -11.40 5.07
CA GLY A 92 18.32 -10.24 5.57
C GLY A 92 19.05 -9.46 4.48
N GLU A 93 19.51 -10.12 3.42
CA GLU A 93 20.18 -9.46 2.29
C GLU A 93 19.20 -8.65 1.44
N ASN A 94 17.95 -9.10 1.29
CA ASN A 94 16.88 -8.34 0.65
C ASN A 94 16.65 -7.01 1.37
N ILE A 95 16.64 -7.01 2.71
CA ILE A 95 16.50 -5.79 3.52
C ILE A 95 17.78 -4.94 3.41
N LEU A 96 18.95 -5.54 3.50
CA LEU A 96 20.23 -4.83 3.39
C LEU A 96 20.38 -4.11 2.05
N LEU A 97 19.82 -4.63 0.97
CA LEU A 97 19.86 -3.99 -0.34
C LEU A 97 19.21 -2.60 -0.28
N ALA A 98 18.01 -2.51 0.27
CA ALA A 98 17.30 -1.26 0.46
C ALA A 98 18.04 -0.30 1.41
N LEU A 99 18.49 -0.81 2.55
CA LEU A 99 19.22 -0.03 3.55
C LEU A 99 20.52 0.56 3.00
N ARG A 100 21.28 -0.19 2.19
CA ARG A 100 22.54 0.31 1.57
C ARG A 100 22.28 1.43 0.58
N GLN A 101 21.19 1.38 -0.15
CA GLN A 101 20.82 2.45 -1.07
C GLN A 101 20.42 3.73 -0.30
N ARG A 102 19.66 3.59 0.77
CA ARG A 102 19.21 4.72 1.58
C ARG A 102 20.31 5.33 2.44
N PHE A 103 21.17 4.48 3.02
CA PHE A 103 22.22 4.85 3.98
C PHE A 103 23.61 4.40 3.53
N PRO A 104 24.13 4.90 2.38
CA PRO A 104 25.39 4.39 1.79
C PRO A 104 26.63 4.62 2.65
N LYS A 105 26.55 5.55 3.63
CA LYS A 105 27.66 5.89 4.54
C LYS A 105 27.63 5.12 5.87
N LYS A 106 26.52 4.38 6.17
CA LYS A 106 26.43 3.61 7.42
C LYS A 106 27.29 2.36 7.38
N ASP A 107 27.81 1.96 8.52
CA ASP A 107 28.60 0.73 8.67
C ASP A 107 27.76 -0.52 8.38
N LYS A 108 28.40 -1.55 7.82
CA LYS A 108 27.76 -2.82 7.47
C LYS A 108 27.17 -3.53 8.71
N LYS A 109 27.79 -3.37 9.88
CA LYS A 109 27.33 -3.98 11.13
C LYS A 109 26.04 -3.30 11.62
N GLU A 110 25.98 -1.95 11.54
CA GLU A 110 24.78 -1.19 11.86
C GLU A 110 23.62 -1.57 10.93
N LEU A 111 23.86 -1.57 9.61
CA LEU A 111 22.82 -1.92 8.64
C LEU A 111 22.31 -3.36 8.85
N LYS A 112 23.21 -4.30 9.20
CA LYS A 112 22.82 -5.67 9.53
C LYS A 112 21.95 -5.71 10.78
N GLN A 113 22.30 -4.95 11.81
CA GLN A 113 21.52 -4.87 13.04
C GLN A 113 20.12 -4.29 12.75
N THR A 114 20.02 -3.18 12.00
CA THR A 114 18.74 -2.62 11.54
C THR A 114 17.91 -3.64 10.75
N ALA A 115 18.54 -4.44 9.89
CA ALA A 115 17.84 -5.48 9.14
C ALA A 115 17.27 -6.59 10.04
N VAL A 116 17.98 -6.97 11.12
CA VAL A 116 17.50 -7.95 12.11
C VAL A 116 16.34 -7.35 12.91
N GLU A 117 16.48 -6.13 13.40
CA GLU A 117 15.44 -5.42 14.14
C GLU A 117 14.16 -5.28 13.30
N MET A 118 14.30 -5.01 12.00
CA MET A 118 13.15 -4.94 11.10
C MET A 118 12.48 -6.30 10.90
N LEU A 119 13.24 -7.40 10.81
CA LEU A 119 12.66 -8.75 10.81
C LEU A 119 11.86 -9.02 12.07
N GLU A 120 12.38 -8.64 13.24
CA GLU A 120 11.69 -8.80 14.51
C GLU A 120 10.44 -7.89 14.61
N ALA A 121 10.51 -6.67 14.12
CA ALA A 121 9.38 -5.75 14.06
C ALA A 121 8.21 -6.32 13.23
N VAL A 122 8.50 -6.99 12.10
CA VAL A 122 7.47 -7.69 11.31
C VAL A 122 7.11 -9.08 11.86
N GLY A 123 7.52 -9.40 13.10
CA GLY A 123 7.19 -10.64 13.82
C GLY A 123 7.92 -11.88 13.31
N LEU A 124 9.11 -11.71 12.74
CA LEU A 124 9.99 -12.82 12.35
C LEU A 124 11.17 -12.93 13.31
N SER A 125 11.63 -14.18 13.56
CA SER A 125 12.84 -14.41 14.34
C SER A 125 14.09 -13.92 13.60
N ALA A 126 15.09 -13.42 14.34
CA ALA A 126 16.42 -13.08 13.83
C ALA A 126 17.08 -14.21 13.01
N SER A 127 16.77 -15.48 13.30
CA SER A 127 17.25 -16.63 12.54
C SER A 127 16.82 -16.65 11.07
N VAL A 128 15.73 -15.95 10.73
CA VAL A 128 15.21 -15.82 9.38
C VAL A 128 16.17 -15.03 8.48
N TYR A 129 17.00 -14.17 9.06
CA TYR A 129 18.00 -13.38 8.34
C TYR A 129 18.82 -14.21 7.34
N ASN A 130 19.17 -15.43 7.72
CA ASN A 130 20.03 -16.30 6.91
C ASN A 130 19.27 -17.25 5.97
N LYS A 131 17.95 -17.25 5.97
CA LYS A 131 17.11 -18.10 5.11
C LYS A 131 16.88 -17.49 3.73
N PHE A 132 16.82 -18.34 2.72
CA PHE A 132 16.37 -17.92 1.38
C PHE A 132 14.84 -17.89 1.30
N PRO A 133 14.25 -17.10 0.39
CA PRO A 133 12.80 -17.03 0.20
C PRO A 133 12.14 -18.40 0.01
N LYS A 134 12.80 -19.35 -0.67
CA LYS A 134 12.28 -20.71 -0.85
C LYS A 134 12.11 -21.53 0.45
N GLU A 135 12.80 -21.13 1.52
CA GLU A 135 12.76 -21.79 2.84
C GLU A 135 11.69 -21.16 3.76
N LEU A 136 10.97 -20.14 3.27
CA LEU A 136 9.97 -19.41 4.02
C LEU A 136 8.57 -19.85 3.65
N SER A 137 7.66 -19.93 4.63
CA SER A 137 6.23 -20.06 4.37
C SER A 137 5.67 -18.82 3.65
N GLY A 138 4.48 -18.89 3.06
CA GLY A 138 3.83 -17.77 2.41
C GLY A 138 3.71 -16.53 3.31
N GLY A 139 3.21 -16.71 4.54
CA GLY A 139 3.12 -15.61 5.51
C GLY A 139 4.48 -15.07 5.97
N MET A 140 5.53 -15.90 6.02
CA MET A 140 6.89 -15.42 6.29
C MET A 140 7.44 -14.61 5.12
N LYS A 141 7.19 -15.04 3.87
CA LYS A 141 7.57 -14.29 2.66
C LYS A 141 6.91 -12.91 2.64
N GLN A 142 5.61 -12.85 2.97
CA GLN A 142 4.85 -11.60 3.04
C GLN A 142 5.48 -10.63 4.04
N ARG A 143 5.77 -11.10 5.25
CA ARG A 143 6.43 -10.29 6.28
C ARG A 143 7.83 -9.85 5.87
N CYS A 144 8.61 -10.74 5.23
CA CYS A 144 9.90 -10.38 4.67
C CYS A 144 9.79 -9.35 3.54
N ALA A 145 8.71 -9.35 2.76
CA ALA A 145 8.49 -8.40 1.68
C ALA A 145 8.17 -6.98 2.16
N ILE A 146 7.50 -6.88 3.32
CA ILE A 146 7.19 -5.59 3.95
C ILE A 146 8.45 -4.94 4.56
N ALA A 147 9.34 -5.75 5.11
CA ALA A 147 10.51 -5.29 5.87
C ALA A 147 11.45 -4.32 5.09
N PRO A 148 11.83 -4.56 3.82
CA PRO A 148 12.65 -3.62 3.06
C PRO A 148 12.00 -2.25 2.89
N ALA A 149 10.70 -2.20 2.57
CA ALA A 149 9.97 -0.95 2.37
C ALA A 149 9.91 -0.11 3.65
N LEU A 150 9.69 -0.75 4.81
CA LEU A 150 9.67 -0.06 6.10
C LEU A 150 11.06 0.35 6.59
N SER A 151 12.10 -0.47 6.30
CA SER A 151 13.46 -0.26 6.83
C SER A 151 14.12 1.04 6.36
N VAL A 152 13.73 1.57 5.21
CA VAL A 152 14.29 2.80 4.64
C VAL A 152 13.58 4.06 5.11
N ASP A 153 12.54 3.91 5.94
CA ASP A 153 11.75 4.99 6.52
C ASP A 153 11.29 6.03 5.46
N PRO A 154 10.59 5.60 4.41
CA PRO A 154 10.22 6.49 3.33
C PRO A 154 9.03 7.37 3.74
N PRO A 155 8.92 8.59 3.20
CA PRO A 155 7.78 9.46 3.41
C PRO A 155 6.48 8.95 2.77
N ILE A 156 6.57 8.12 1.74
CA ILE A 156 5.42 7.55 1.05
C ILE A 156 5.53 6.03 1.06
N LEU A 157 4.48 5.35 1.51
CA LEU A 157 4.34 3.90 1.47
C LEU A 157 3.25 3.49 0.48
N LEU A 158 3.58 2.59 -0.41
CA LEU A 158 2.71 2.07 -1.46
C LEU A 158 2.61 0.55 -1.27
N MET A 159 1.45 0.06 -0.86
CA MET A 159 1.27 -1.33 -0.46
C MET A 159 0.17 -2.01 -1.27
N ASP A 160 0.53 -3.03 -2.02
CA ASP A 160 -0.39 -3.82 -2.85
C ASP A 160 -0.75 -5.14 -2.16
N GLU A 161 -1.94 -5.20 -1.57
CA GLU A 161 -2.49 -6.34 -0.82
C GLU A 161 -1.48 -6.96 0.18
N PRO A 162 -0.84 -6.16 1.07
CA PRO A 162 0.31 -6.60 1.87
C PRO A 162 -0.02 -7.67 2.90
N PHE A 163 -1.30 -7.95 3.16
CA PHE A 163 -1.74 -8.88 4.20
C PHE A 163 -2.49 -10.10 3.67
N GLY A 164 -2.58 -10.27 2.33
CA GLY A 164 -3.41 -11.30 1.70
C GLY A 164 -3.08 -12.75 2.09
N ALA A 165 -1.81 -13.07 2.30
CA ALA A 165 -1.34 -14.43 2.62
C ALA A 165 -1.16 -14.69 4.14
N LEU A 166 -1.65 -13.80 5.01
CA LEU A 166 -1.46 -13.89 6.46
C LEU A 166 -2.67 -14.51 7.17
N ASP A 167 -2.40 -15.28 8.21
CA ASP A 167 -3.41 -15.68 9.18
C ASP A 167 -3.96 -14.46 9.95
N ALA A 168 -5.15 -14.60 10.54
CA ALA A 168 -5.86 -13.50 11.18
C ALA A 168 -5.08 -12.83 12.33
N VAL A 169 -4.33 -13.59 13.11
CA VAL A 169 -3.57 -13.07 14.26
C VAL A 169 -2.35 -12.27 13.78
N THR A 170 -1.60 -12.82 12.83
CA THR A 170 -0.44 -12.15 12.24
C THR A 170 -0.87 -10.88 11.48
N ARG A 171 -1.97 -10.97 10.71
CA ARG A 171 -2.56 -9.83 10.01
C ARG A 171 -2.90 -8.70 10.99
N ALA A 172 -3.60 -9.02 12.09
CA ALA A 172 -3.98 -8.04 13.09
C ALA A 172 -2.75 -7.30 13.67
N ARG A 173 -1.70 -8.04 14.03
CA ARG A 173 -0.46 -7.45 14.57
C ARG A 173 0.23 -6.51 13.58
N LEU A 174 0.28 -6.88 12.30
CA LEU A 174 0.92 -6.04 11.28
C LEU A 174 0.06 -4.82 10.92
N GLN A 175 -1.25 -4.93 10.97
CA GLN A 175 -2.15 -3.79 10.83
C GLN A 175 -1.93 -2.79 11.96
N ASP A 176 -1.84 -3.27 13.22
CA ASP A 176 -1.57 -2.42 14.38
C ASP A 176 -0.19 -1.75 14.26
N MET A 177 0.85 -2.51 13.91
CA MET A 177 2.19 -1.97 13.69
C MET A 177 2.20 -0.90 12.57
N LEU A 178 1.51 -1.13 11.46
CA LEU A 178 1.44 -0.18 10.37
C LEU A 178 0.68 1.08 10.77
N PHE A 179 -0.39 0.90 11.53
CA PHE A 179 -1.17 2.00 12.09
C PHE A 179 -0.33 2.85 13.06
N ASP A 180 0.38 2.23 14.00
CA ASP A 180 1.27 2.91 14.94
C ASP A 180 2.40 3.66 14.22
N LEU A 181 2.96 3.04 13.18
CA LEU A 181 3.98 3.67 12.33
C LEU A 181 3.46 4.92 11.62
N TRP A 182 2.21 4.89 11.17
CA TRP A 182 1.57 5.99 10.47
C TRP A 182 1.09 7.09 11.43
N SER A 183 0.43 6.72 12.53
CA SER A 183 -0.17 7.64 13.50
C SER A 183 0.85 8.27 14.47
N GLY A 184 2.05 7.74 14.53
CA GLY A 184 3.12 8.24 15.41
C GLY A 184 3.50 9.68 15.10
N GLN A 185 3.60 10.52 16.15
CA GLN A 185 3.80 11.99 16.05
C GLN A 185 5.06 12.42 15.29
N ALA A 186 6.04 11.53 15.11
CA ALA A 186 7.29 11.84 14.40
C ALA A 186 7.22 11.64 12.88
N SER A 187 6.15 11.07 12.35
CA SER A 187 6.09 10.58 10.98
C SER A 187 4.77 10.95 10.31
N GLN A 188 4.78 12.03 9.54
CA GLN A 188 3.68 12.35 8.60
C GLN A 188 3.83 11.52 7.30
N LYS A 189 3.77 10.18 7.41
CA LYS A 189 3.85 9.31 6.24
C LYS A 189 2.53 9.29 5.49
N THR A 190 2.59 9.46 4.18
CA THR A 190 1.44 9.21 3.31
C THR A 190 1.44 7.73 2.92
N VAL A 191 0.32 7.05 3.12
CA VAL A 191 0.19 5.61 2.83
C VAL A 191 -0.88 5.40 1.77
N PHE A 192 -0.54 4.69 0.71
CA PHE A 192 -1.51 4.10 -0.22
C PHE A 192 -1.57 2.61 0.00
N PHE A 193 -2.71 2.13 0.33
CA PHE A 193 -2.96 0.75 0.71
C PHE A 193 -4.03 0.14 -0.18
N VAL A 194 -3.64 -0.78 -1.03
CA VAL A 194 -4.57 -1.53 -1.88
C VAL A 194 -5.08 -2.74 -1.13
N THR A 195 -6.38 -2.91 -1.07
CA THR A 195 -7.03 -4.09 -0.52
C THR A 195 -8.38 -4.33 -1.20
N HIS A 196 -8.90 -5.55 -1.09
CA HIS A 196 -10.27 -5.90 -1.43
C HIS A 196 -11.15 -6.07 -0.18
N ASP A 197 -10.57 -5.93 1.01
CA ASP A 197 -11.25 -6.09 2.30
C ASP A 197 -11.72 -4.73 2.83
N VAL A 198 -13.05 -4.53 2.83
CA VAL A 198 -13.68 -3.29 3.32
C VAL A 198 -13.42 -3.07 4.81
N ASP A 199 -13.33 -4.14 5.61
CA ASP A 199 -13.09 -4.04 7.05
C ASP A 199 -11.64 -3.60 7.33
N GLU A 200 -10.68 -4.00 6.47
CA GLU A 200 -9.31 -3.48 6.50
C GLU A 200 -9.26 -1.97 6.19
N ALA A 201 -9.96 -1.55 5.14
CA ALA A 201 -9.99 -0.15 4.76
C ALA A 201 -10.59 0.73 5.86
N LEU A 202 -11.68 0.31 6.49
CA LEU A 202 -12.32 1.04 7.58
C LEU A 202 -11.44 1.14 8.83
N LEU A 203 -10.65 0.10 9.11
CA LEU A 203 -9.78 0.06 10.28
C LEU A 203 -8.55 0.97 10.14
N LEU A 204 -7.95 1.03 8.94
CA LEU A 204 -6.65 1.64 8.73
C LEU A 204 -6.73 3.06 8.15
N ALA A 205 -7.67 3.29 7.23
CA ALA A 205 -7.69 4.51 6.44
C ALA A 205 -8.36 5.70 7.13
N ASN A 206 -7.87 6.91 6.82
CA ASN A 206 -8.65 8.13 6.98
C ASN A 206 -9.24 8.61 5.65
N ARG A 207 -8.88 7.95 4.54
CA ARG A 207 -9.48 8.21 3.22
C ARG A 207 -9.64 6.89 2.46
N ILE A 208 -10.84 6.67 1.92
CA ILE A 208 -11.16 5.48 1.14
C ILE A 208 -11.58 5.91 -0.25
N VAL A 209 -10.93 5.32 -1.26
CA VAL A 209 -11.22 5.52 -2.68
C VAL A 209 -11.65 4.18 -3.27
N VAL A 210 -12.78 4.14 -3.95
CA VAL A 210 -13.28 2.94 -4.63
C VAL A 210 -13.12 3.10 -6.14
N LEU A 211 -12.37 2.18 -6.73
CA LEU A 211 -12.23 2.08 -8.18
C LEU A 211 -13.33 1.19 -8.77
N GLY A 212 -13.95 1.66 -9.84
CA GLY A 212 -14.89 0.90 -10.67
C GLY A 212 -14.20 -0.17 -11.51
N GLN A 213 -14.96 -0.84 -12.39
CA GLN A 213 -14.42 -1.82 -13.32
C GLN A 213 -13.61 -1.16 -14.45
N SER A 214 -12.74 -1.96 -15.09
CA SER A 214 -11.88 -1.48 -16.18
C SER A 214 -12.71 -1.18 -17.47
N PRO A 215 -12.50 0.00 -18.07
CA PRO A 215 -11.57 1.08 -17.74
C PRO A 215 -12.00 1.86 -16.49
N SER A 216 -11.20 1.71 -15.43
CA SER A 216 -11.57 2.15 -14.08
C SER A 216 -11.48 3.66 -13.91
N ASN A 217 -12.47 4.21 -13.26
CA ASN A 217 -12.45 5.54 -12.67
C ASN A 217 -12.78 5.47 -11.16
N ILE A 218 -12.71 6.58 -10.47
CA ILE A 218 -13.15 6.67 -9.08
C ILE A 218 -14.67 6.75 -9.05
N ILE A 219 -15.32 5.73 -8.48
CA ILE A 219 -16.78 5.64 -8.38
C ILE A 219 -17.32 6.08 -7.02
N TYR A 220 -16.47 6.11 -6.01
CA TYR A 220 -16.81 6.56 -4.66
C TYR A 220 -15.57 6.98 -3.91
N GLU A 221 -15.71 8.00 -3.06
CA GLU A 221 -14.66 8.48 -2.19
C GLU A 221 -15.25 9.01 -0.89
N CYS A 222 -14.58 8.73 0.24
CA CYS A 222 -14.92 9.33 1.53
C CYS A 222 -13.67 9.57 2.38
N LYS A 223 -13.74 10.60 3.22
CA LYS A 223 -12.78 10.87 4.29
C LYS A 223 -13.41 10.50 5.63
N LEU A 224 -12.61 9.95 6.52
CA LEU A 224 -12.97 9.54 7.87
C LEU A 224 -12.21 10.42 8.87
N SER A 225 -12.90 11.06 9.79
CA SER A 225 -12.25 11.68 10.93
C SER A 225 -11.73 10.62 11.91
N ASP A 226 -10.81 10.99 12.79
CA ASP A 226 -10.29 10.06 13.81
C ASP A 226 -11.40 9.49 14.70
N GLU A 227 -12.46 10.27 14.96
CA GLU A 227 -13.62 9.85 15.72
C GLU A 227 -14.51 8.84 14.98
N GLN A 228 -14.51 8.89 13.65
CA GLN A 228 -15.30 8.00 12.79
C GLN A 228 -14.59 6.68 12.49
N ARG A 229 -13.26 6.62 12.70
CA ARG A 229 -12.52 5.40 12.51
C ARG A 229 -12.84 4.39 13.61
N PRO A 230 -13.30 3.18 13.25
CA PRO A 230 -13.56 2.15 14.23
C PRO A 230 -12.27 1.57 14.78
N THR A 231 -12.30 1.15 16.03
CA THR A 231 -11.28 0.23 16.56
C THR A 231 -11.65 -1.22 16.20
N ARG A 232 -10.73 -2.16 16.43
CA ARG A 232 -11.03 -3.59 16.25
C ARG A 232 -12.23 -4.05 17.08
N GLU A 233 -12.42 -3.47 18.26
CA GLU A 233 -13.48 -3.82 19.19
C GLU A 233 -14.82 -3.20 18.76
N THR A 234 -14.80 -1.95 18.29
CA THR A 234 -16.02 -1.18 18.01
C THR A 234 -16.51 -1.27 16.57
N ARG A 235 -15.75 -1.88 15.66
CA ARG A 235 -16.06 -1.88 14.22
C ARG A 235 -17.41 -2.51 13.85
N PHE A 236 -17.94 -3.40 14.69
CA PHE A 236 -19.24 -4.03 14.48
C PHE A 236 -20.34 -3.46 15.35
N ASP A 237 -20.01 -2.60 16.31
CA ASP A 237 -20.96 -2.06 17.29
C ASP A 237 -21.41 -0.63 16.93
N ASN A 238 -20.65 0.08 16.10
CA ASN A 238 -20.97 1.44 15.69
C ASN A 238 -21.88 1.45 14.45
N LEU A 239 -23.09 2.00 14.60
CA LEU A 239 -24.08 2.07 13.54
C LEU A 239 -23.60 2.87 12.31
N GLU A 240 -22.83 3.95 12.51
CA GLU A 240 -22.28 4.75 11.40
C GLU A 240 -21.22 3.98 10.61
N THR A 241 -20.36 3.26 11.30
CA THR A 241 -19.38 2.37 10.66
C THR A 241 -20.06 1.27 9.85
N MET A 242 -21.13 0.67 10.39
CA MET A 242 -21.91 -0.36 9.68
C MET A 242 -22.61 0.22 8.44
N LYS A 243 -23.15 1.44 8.52
CA LYS A 243 -23.75 2.13 7.37
C LYS A 243 -22.72 2.40 6.28
N LEU A 244 -21.55 2.91 6.66
CA LEU A 244 -20.46 3.18 5.70
C LEU A 244 -19.95 1.88 5.08
N ARG A 245 -19.76 0.82 5.88
CA ARG A 245 -19.40 -0.51 5.39
C ARG A 245 -20.38 -1.02 4.32
N ASN A 246 -21.67 -0.94 4.61
CA ASN A 246 -22.70 -1.37 3.68
C ASN A 246 -22.74 -0.49 2.42
N GLU A 247 -22.48 0.81 2.55
CA GLU A 247 -22.38 1.71 1.41
C GLU A 247 -21.19 1.35 0.52
N LEU A 248 -20.01 1.12 1.08
CA LEU A 248 -18.83 0.69 0.32
C LEU A 248 -19.08 -0.61 -0.44
N ILE A 249 -19.66 -1.62 0.23
CA ILE A 249 -20.02 -2.90 -0.38
C ILE A 249 -21.06 -2.67 -1.51
N ARG A 250 -22.03 -1.79 -1.30
CA ARG A 250 -23.06 -1.45 -2.30
C ARG A 250 -22.43 -0.80 -3.53
N GLN A 251 -21.51 0.14 -3.35
CA GLN A 251 -20.83 0.82 -4.46
C GLN A 251 -20.00 -0.18 -5.29
N ILE A 252 -19.23 -1.06 -4.64
CA ILE A 252 -18.45 -2.09 -5.30
C ILE A 252 -19.37 -3.04 -6.10
N ASN A 253 -20.51 -3.46 -5.51
CA ASN A 253 -21.42 -4.41 -6.16
C ASN A 253 -22.27 -3.77 -7.27
N LYS A 254 -22.69 -2.52 -7.11
CA LYS A 254 -23.48 -1.82 -8.12
C LYS A 254 -22.73 -1.68 -9.44
N ASP A 255 -21.45 -1.40 -9.38
CA ASP A 255 -20.60 -1.27 -10.54
C ASP A 255 -20.49 -2.61 -11.32
N VAL A 256 -20.50 -3.75 -10.61
CA VAL A 256 -20.50 -5.08 -11.22
C VAL A 256 -21.76 -5.32 -12.04
N VAL A 257 -22.92 -5.01 -11.48
CA VAL A 257 -24.21 -5.27 -12.15
C VAL A 257 -24.35 -4.43 -13.41
N THR A 258 -23.86 -3.19 -13.39
CA THR A 258 -23.90 -2.29 -14.56
C THR A 258 -23.01 -2.72 -15.72
N HIS A 259 -21.97 -3.53 -15.47
CA HIS A 259 -21.05 -4.00 -16.52
C HIS A 259 -21.36 -5.42 -17.04
N ILE A 260 -22.27 -6.15 -16.39
CA ILE A 260 -22.71 -7.49 -16.81
C ILE A 260 -24.01 -7.40 -17.65
N SER A 261 -24.73 -6.31 -17.59
CA SER A 261 -25.95 -6.03 -18.38
C SER A 261 -25.60 -5.30 -19.68
#